data_c32fc31b0e598d640bfc25a34045f240
#
_entry.id   c32fc31b0e598d640bfc25a34045f240
#
_cell.length_a   1.000
_cell.length_b   1.000
_cell.length_c   1.000
_cell.angle_alpha   90.00
_cell.angle_beta   90.00
_cell.angle_gamma   90.00
#
_symmetry.space_group_name_H-M   'P 1'
#
loop_
_entity.id
_entity.type
_entity.pdbx_description
1 polymer ?
#
loop_
_entity_poly.entity_id
_entity_poly.type
_entity_poly.pdbx_seq_one_letter_code
_entity_poly.pdbx_strand_id
1 'polypeptide(L)'
;PFSDAIKLFTKEQTYPNFSNYLSYYFSPVISFILSLMIWMLIPYYFNMISFNLGILYFLCCTSLGVYTVMVAGWSSNSNYALLGGLRSVAQTISYEVSLSLILMSSIIMIMDFNLITFLKYQNIIWFLFLMFP
;
A
#
# COMPACT_ATOMS: atom_id res chain seq x y z
N PRO A 1 -12.16 0.72 22.50
CA PRO A 1 -11.63 0.33 21.17
C PRO A 1 -12.30 -0.93 20.61
N PHE A 2 -12.52 -1.97 21.43
CA PHE A 2 -13.18 -3.19 20.97
C PHE A 2 -14.65 -2.98 20.62
N SER A 3 -15.38 -2.15 21.38
CA SER A 3 -16.76 -1.81 21.07
C SER A 3 -16.90 -1.09 19.74
N ASP A 4 -15.96 -0.23 19.39
CA ASP A 4 -15.96 0.48 18.10
C ASP A 4 -15.72 -0.48 16.93
N ALA A 5 -14.82 -1.45 17.09
CA ALA A 5 -14.58 -2.47 16.07
C ALA A 5 -15.86 -3.33 15.85
N ILE A 6 -16.51 -3.78 16.92
CA ILE A 6 -17.75 -4.57 16.83
C ILE A 6 -18.85 -3.73 16.17
N LYS A 7 -18.98 -2.45 16.52
CA LYS A 7 -19.95 -1.54 15.92
C LYS A 7 -19.76 -1.39 14.41
N LEU A 8 -18.51 -1.29 13.93
CA LEU A 8 -18.21 -1.21 12.51
C LEU A 8 -18.61 -2.48 11.75
N PHE A 9 -18.41 -3.66 12.36
CA PHE A 9 -18.82 -4.94 11.75
C PHE A 9 -20.35 -5.14 11.72
N THR A 10 -21.07 -4.58 12.68
CA THR A 10 -22.54 -4.72 12.78
C THR A 10 -23.29 -3.59 12.06
N LYS A 11 -22.56 -2.59 11.52
CA LYS A 11 -23.16 -1.46 10.81
C LYS A 11 -23.78 -1.90 9.49
N GLU A 12 -24.91 -1.28 9.14
CA GLU A 12 -25.63 -1.55 7.90
C GLU A 12 -24.72 -1.28 6.67
N GLN A 13 -24.71 -2.22 5.72
CA GLN A 13 -23.99 -2.05 4.47
C GLN A 13 -24.77 -1.13 3.56
N THR A 14 -24.13 -0.06 3.11
CA THR A 14 -24.72 0.88 2.17
C THR A 14 -24.48 0.46 0.73
N TYR A 15 -25.56 0.36 -0.06
CA TYR A 15 -25.52 0.05 -1.48
C TYR A 15 -26.01 1.27 -2.27
N PRO A 16 -25.14 1.93 -3.05
CA PRO A 16 -25.62 2.98 -3.96
C PRO A 16 -26.50 2.37 -5.06
N ASN A 17 -27.72 2.87 -5.22
CA ASN A 17 -28.71 2.31 -6.16
C ASN A 17 -28.26 2.31 -7.63
N PHE A 18 -27.35 3.23 -8.02
CA PHE A 18 -26.86 3.38 -9.40
C PHE A 18 -25.44 2.85 -9.59
N SER A 19 -24.88 2.16 -8.60
CA SER A 19 -23.51 1.64 -8.68
C SER A 19 -23.42 0.36 -9.50
N ASN A 20 -22.26 0.16 -10.15
CA ASN A 20 -21.88 -1.12 -10.72
C ASN A 20 -21.53 -2.08 -9.58
N TYR A 21 -22.51 -2.87 -9.15
CA TYR A 21 -22.46 -3.72 -7.96
C TYR A 21 -21.20 -4.58 -7.88
N LEU A 22 -20.86 -5.28 -8.95
CA LEU A 22 -19.78 -6.27 -8.97
C LEU A 22 -18.40 -5.59 -8.78
N SER A 23 -18.10 -4.53 -9.51
CA SER A 23 -16.83 -3.80 -9.39
C SER A 23 -16.71 -3.04 -8.07
N TYR A 24 -17.83 -2.53 -7.55
CA TYR A 24 -17.87 -1.85 -6.26
C TYR A 24 -17.50 -2.80 -5.10
N TYR A 25 -17.99 -4.03 -5.15
CA TYR A 25 -17.66 -5.05 -4.14
C TYR A 25 -16.25 -5.61 -4.27
N PHE A 26 -15.73 -5.75 -5.48
CA PHE A 26 -14.39 -6.28 -5.69
C PHE A 26 -13.29 -5.29 -5.25
N SER A 27 -13.52 -3.98 -5.31
CA SER A 27 -12.49 -3.01 -4.99
C SER A 27 -11.95 -3.11 -3.55
N PRO A 28 -12.78 -3.18 -2.47
CA PRO A 28 -12.27 -3.35 -1.11
C PRO A 28 -11.64 -4.74 -0.87
N VAL A 29 -12.15 -5.78 -1.54
CA VAL A 29 -11.58 -7.11 -1.43
C VAL A 29 -10.16 -7.14 -1.98
N ILE A 30 -9.93 -6.54 -3.16
CA ILE A 30 -8.59 -6.46 -3.75
C ILE A 30 -7.67 -5.61 -2.86
N SER A 31 -8.14 -4.48 -2.31
CA SER A 31 -7.33 -3.64 -1.43
C SER A 31 -6.90 -4.40 -0.16
N PHE A 32 -7.80 -5.23 0.39
CA PHE A 32 -7.49 -6.08 1.53
C PHE A 32 -6.45 -7.16 1.18
N ILE A 33 -6.59 -7.83 0.04
CA ILE A 33 -5.60 -8.80 -0.44
C ILE A 33 -4.24 -8.15 -0.61
N LEU A 34 -4.15 -6.97 -1.23
CA LEU A 34 -2.90 -6.24 -1.42
C LEU A 34 -2.24 -5.86 -0.08
N SER A 35 -3.02 -5.45 0.92
CA SER A 35 -2.50 -5.16 2.26
C SER A 35 -1.89 -6.41 2.93
N LEU A 36 -2.52 -7.58 2.77
CA LEU A 36 -1.97 -8.85 3.28
C LEU A 36 -0.70 -9.27 2.52
N MET A 37 -0.64 -9.01 1.21
CA MET A 37 0.55 -9.26 0.40
C MET A 37 1.77 -8.45 0.87
N ILE A 38 1.56 -7.19 1.28
CA ILE A 38 2.63 -6.35 1.83
C ILE A 38 3.17 -6.94 3.14
N TRP A 39 2.32 -7.54 3.96
CA TRP A 39 2.75 -8.16 5.23
C TRP A 39 3.68 -9.36 5.05
N MET A 40 3.63 -10.04 3.91
CA MET A 40 4.57 -11.13 3.60
C MET A 40 6.01 -10.66 3.44
N LEU A 41 6.21 -9.36 3.26
CA LEU A 41 7.52 -8.76 3.03
C LEU A 41 8.29 -8.48 4.32
N ILE A 42 7.60 -8.42 5.46
CA ILE A 42 8.23 -8.09 6.74
C ILE A 42 9.28 -9.15 7.09
N PRO A 43 10.52 -8.75 7.34
CA PRO A 43 11.60 -9.68 7.69
C PRO A 43 11.37 -10.24 9.10
N TYR A 44 10.76 -11.40 9.18
CA TYR A 44 10.62 -12.16 10.43
C TYR A 44 11.92 -12.89 10.77
N TYR A 45 12.13 -13.20 12.04
CA TYR A 45 13.29 -14.01 12.49
C TYR A 45 13.36 -15.38 11.80
N PHE A 46 12.21 -15.97 11.51
CA PHE A 46 12.11 -17.21 10.73
C PHE A 46 11.47 -16.86 9.39
N ASN A 47 12.29 -16.65 8.38
CA ASN A 47 11.83 -16.34 7.04
C ASN A 47 11.21 -17.58 6.40
N MET A 48 9.89 -17.62 6.32
CA MET A 48 9.19 -18.63 5.51
C MET A 48 9.39 -18.40 4.02
N ILE A 49 9.47 -17.13 3.61
CA ILE A 49 9.62 -16.72 2.21
C ILE A 49 10.71 -15.65 2.16
N SER A 50 11.79 -15.89 1.40
CA SER A 50 12.84 -14.91 1.16
C SER A 50 12.63 -14.24 -0.20
N PHE A 51 12.37 -12.93 -0.18
CA PHE A 51 12.27 -12.14 -1.40
C PHE A 51 13.62 -11.48 -1.71
N ASN A 52 14.27 -11.87 -2.79
CA ASN A 52 15.52 -11.23 -3.23
C ASN A 52 15.29 -9.77 -3.67
N LEU A 53 14.12 -9.46 -4.22
CA LEU A 53 13.72 -8.14 -4.72
C LEU A 53 12.59 -7.54 -3.85
N GLY A 54 12.73 -7.60 -2.54
CA GLY A 54 11.68 -7.21 -1.60
C GLY A 54 11.20 -5.77 -1.77
N ILE A 55 12.11 -4.82 -1.98
CA ILE A 55 11.77 -3.40 -2.13
C ILE A 55 10.97 -3.16 -3.42
N LEU A 56 11.33 -3.81 -4.52
CA LEU A 56 10.58 -3.70 -5.77
C LEU A 56 9.17 -4.29 -5.63
N TYR A 57 9.05 -5.41 -4.93
CA TYR A 57 7.76 -6.01 -4.63
C TYR A 57 6.88 -5.07 -3.79
N PHE A 58 7.45 -4.39 -2.79
CA PHE A 58 6.76 -3.38 -2.00
C PHE A 58 6.20 -2.25 -2.87
N LEU A 59 7.03 -1.67 -3.74
CA LEU A 59 6.62 -0.61 -4.66
C LEU A 59 5.53 -1.09 -5.65
N CYS A 60 5.60 -2.33 -6.13
CA CYS A 60 4.54 -2.91 -6.95
C CYS A 60 3.20 -3.05 -6.21
N CYS A 61 3.23 -3.50 -4.96
CA CYS A 61 2.00 -3.66 -4.17
C CYS A 61 1.36 -2.31 -3.82
N THR A 62 2.16 -1.30 -3.51
CA THR A 62 1.66 0.05 -3.24
C THR A 62 1.05 0.69 -4.48
N SER A 63 1.67 0.55 -5.65
CA SER A 63 1.14 1.05 -6.92
C SER A 63 -0.19 0.40 -7.32
N LEU A 64 -0.34 -0.89 -7.08
CA LEU A 64 -1.61 -1.59 -7.32
C LEU A 64 -2.73 -1.10 -6.39
N GLY A 65 -2.41 -0.66 -5.17
CA GLY A 65 -3.37 -0.08 -4.23
C GLY A 65 -4.10 1.14 -4.77
N VAL A 66 -3.45 1.93 -5.61
CA VAL A 66 -4.04 3.12 -6.24
C VAL A 66 -5.22 2.77 -7.15
N TYR A 67 -5.10 1.67 -7.89
CA TYR A 67 -6.17 1.22 -8.80
C TYR A 67 -7.43 0.79 -8.05
N THR A 68 -7.32 0.26 -6.84
CA THR A 68 -8.49 -0.14 -6.06
C THR A 68 -9.36 1.05 -5.70
N VAL A 69 -8.75 2.17 -5.33
CA VAL A 69 -9.45 3.43 -5.03
C VAL A 69 -10.09 4.03 -6.29
N MET A 70 -9.37 3.98 -7.41
CA MET A 70 -9.89 4.45 -8.70
C MET A 70 -11.13 3.66 -9.12
N VAL A 71 -11.08 2.33 -9.03
CA VAL A 71 -12.20 1.45 -9.38
C VAL A 71 -13.38 1.68 -8.45
N ALA A 72 -13.16 1.89 -7.15
CA ALA A 72 -14.23 2.22 -6.20
C ALA A 72 -14.93 3.54 -6.57
N GLY A 73 -14.17 4.57 -6.88
CA GLY A 73 -14.71 5.87 -7.30
C GLY A 73 -15.51 5.79 -8.61
N TRP A 74 -14.98 5.05 -9.58
CA TRP A 74 -15.66 4.89 -10.88
C TRP A 74 -16.93 4.03 -10.77
N SER A 75 -16.89 2.93 -10.01
CA SER A 75 -18.01 2.01 -9.86
C SER A 75 -19.20 2.57 -9.08
N SER A 76 -18.95 3.58 -8.24
CA SER A 76 -20.03 4.27 -7.50
C SER A 76 -20.99 5.05 -8.41
N ASN A 77 -20.62 5.31 -9.67
CA ASN A 77 -21.40 6.01 -10.68
C ASN A 77 -21.95 7.38 -10.23
N SER A 78 -21.20 8.08 -9.37
CA SER A 78 -21.51 9.42 -8.89
C SER A 78 -20.39 10.40 -9.27
N ASN A 79 -20.76 11.57 -9.78
CA ASN A 79 -19.80 12.56 -10.26
C ASN A 79 -18.84 13.03 -9.17
N TYR A 80 -19.35 13.24 -7.95
CA TYR A 80 -18.52 13.67 -6.82
C TYR A 80 -17.56 12.56 -6.32
N ALA A 81 -18.02 11.29 -6.31
CA ALA A 81 -17.15 10.19 -5.94
C ALA A 81 -16.05 9.95 -6.99
N LEU A 82 -16.35 10.14 -8.27
CA LEU A 82 -15.36 10.07 -9.34
C LEU A 82 -14.30 11.17 -9.19
N LEU A 83 -14.71 12.40 -8.92
CA LEU A 83 -13.78 13.51 -8.68
C LEU A 83 -12.92 13.27 -7.44
N GLY A 84 -13.52 12.80 -6.34
CA GLY A 84 -12.81 12.44 -5.12
C GLY A 84 -11.82 11.30 -5.34
N GLY A 85 -12.23 10.27 -6.09
CA GLY A 85 -11.38 9.14 -6.48
C GLY A 85 -10.18 9.59 -7.31
N LEU A 86 -10.38 10.37 -8.36
CA LEU A 86 -9.29 10.90 -9.21
C LEU A 86 -8.33 11.79 -8.42
N ARG A 87 -8.83 12.60 -7.51
CA ARG A 87 -8.00 13.45 -6.66
C ARG A 87 -7.11 12.62 -5.72
N SER A 88 -7.68 11.61 -5.07
CA SER A 88 -6.92 10.70 -4.19
C SER A 88 -5.88 9.91 -4.98
N VAL A 89 -6.21 9.43 -6.18
CA VAL A 89 -5.28 8.73 -7.09
C VAL A 89 -4.11 9.64 -7.49
N ALA A 90 -4.39 10.87 -7.92
CA ALA A 90 -3.33 11.81 -8.28
C ALA A 90 -2.39 12.11 -7.10
N GLN A 91 -2.94 12.26 -5.89
CA GLN A 91 -2.16 12.48 -4.68
C GLN A 91 -1.30 11.26 -4.33
N THR A 92 -1.85 10.06 -4.36
CA THR A 92 -1.11 8.84 -4.03
C THR A 92 0.01 8.55 -5.03
N ILE A 93 -0.21 8.77 -6.34
CA ILE A 93 0.83 8.63 -7.37
C ILE A 93 1.98 9.61 -7.11
N SER A 94 1.69 10.88 -6.77
CA SER A 94 2.73 11.87 -6.47
C SER A 94 3.58 11.49 -5.27
N TYR A 95 2.97 10.95 -4.20
CA TYR A 95 3.70 10.46 -3.04
C TYR A 95 4.52 9.20 -3.35
N GLU A 96 4.04 8.34 -4.19
CA GLU A 96 4.72 7.10 -4.55
C GLU A 96 6.02 7.36 -5.32
N VAL A 97 6.02 8.34 -6.21
CA VAL A 97 7.24 8.76 -6.92
C VAL A 97 8.28 9.32 -5.94
N SER A 98 7.89 10.18 -5.01
CA SER A 98 8.81 10.71 -4.00
C SER A 98 9.34 9.63 -3.06
N LEU A 99 8.49 8.68 -2.65
CA LEU A 99 8.87 7.52 -1.83
C LEU A 99 9.89 6.64 -2.55
N SER A 100 9.70 6.37 -3.84
CA SER A 100 10.62 5.56 -4.63
C SER A 100 12.00 6.21 -4.74
N LEU A 101 12.06 7.55 -4.90
CA LEU A 101 13.33 8.29 -4.94
C LEU A 101 14.06 8.23 -3.59
N ILE A 102 13.33 8.38 -2.47
CA ILE A 102 13.90 8.26 -1.13
C ILE A 102 14.45 6.84 -0.90
N LEU A 103 13.67 5.79 -1.27
CA LEU A 103 14.13 4.41 -1.17
C LEU A 103 15.36 4.13 -2.04
N MET A 104 15.43 4.71 -3.24
CA MET A 104 16.59 4.57 -4.13
C MET A 104 17.85 5.16 -3.48
N SER A 105 17.76 6.24 -2.74
CA SER A 105 18.93 6.81 -2.03
C SER A 105 19.51 5.82 -1.02
N SER A 106 18.67 5.09 -0.28
CA SER A 106 19.11 4.06 0.66
C SER A 106 19.63 2.79 -0.03
N ILE A 107 19.04 2.41 -1.17
CA ILE A 107 19.47 1.26 -1.98
C ILE A 107 20.89 1.47 -2.53
N ILE A 108 21.21 2.68 -2.97
CA ILE A 108 22.56 3.01 -3.49
C ILE A 108 23.63 2.80 -2.42
N MET A 109 23.31 3.03 -1.16
CA MET A 109 24.26 2.83 -0.05
C MET A 109 24.55 1.35 0.22
N ILE A 110 23.58 0.46 -0.02
CA ILE A 110 23.69 -0.97 0.31
C ILE A 110 23.98 -1.81 -0.94
N MET A 111 23.60 -1.32 -2.13
CA MET A 111 23.68 -2.01 -3.41
C MET A 111 22.91 -3.35 -3.45
N ASP A 112 21.83 -3.46 -2.67
CA ASP A 112 20.99 -4.65 -2.63
C ASP A 112 19.51 -4.27 -2.48
N PHE A 113 18.59 -5.07 -3.04
CA PHE A 113 17.13 -4.89 -2.96
C PHE A 113 16.47 -5.75 -1.88
N ASN A 114 17.25 -6.54 -1.15
CA ASN A 114 16.74 -7.44 -0.13
C ASN A 114 16.59 -6.72 1.21
N LEU A 115 15.41 -6.79 1.84
CA LEU A 115 15.14 -6.16 3.13
C LEU A 115 15.98 -6.74 4.29
N ILE A 116 16.38 -8.01 4.18
CA ILE A 116 17.21 -8.66 5.22
C ILE A 116 18.62 -8.05 5.25
N THR A 117 19.16 -7.67 4.11
CA THR A 117 20.46 -7.00 4.05
C THR A 117 20.40 -5.62 4.66
N PHE A 118 19.28 -4.88 4.48
CA PHE A 118 19.05 -3.59 5.15
C PHE A 118 19.11 -3.72 6.68
N LEU A 119 18.49 -4.75 7.27
CA LEU A 119 18.55 -4.99 8.71
C LEU A 119 19.99 -5.22 9.22
N LYS A 120 20.80 -5.94 8.46
CA LYS A 120 22.20 -6.18 8.83
C LYS A 120 23.04 -4.90 8.78
N TYR A 121 22.86 -4.09 7.74
CA TYR A 121 23.59 -2.82 7.58
C TYR A 121 23.12 -1.75 8.58
N GLN A 122 21.86 -1.75 8.97
CA GLN A 122 21.31 -0.81 9.95
C GLN A 122 21.98 -0.95 11.34
N ASN A 123 22.50 -2.13 11.70
CA ASN A 123 23.27 -2.32 12.92
C ASN A 123 24.62 -1.60 12.90
N ILE A 124 25.15 -1.30 11.71
CA ILE A 124 26.47 -0.66 11.52
C ILE A 124 26.28 0.84 11.26
N ILE A 125 25.29 1.19 10.43
CA ILE A 125 25.04 2.56 9.99
C ILE A 125 23.57 2.90 10.30
N TRP A 126 23.37 3.90 11.11
CA TRP A 126 22.01 4.40 11.39
C TRP A 126 21.51 5.20 10.19
N PHE A 127 20.69 4.59 9.35
CA PHE A 127 20.09 5.23 8.15
C PHE A 127 19.30 6.49 8.49
N LEU A 128 18.75 6.57 9.70
CA LEU A 128 18.02 7.75 10.16
C LEU A 128 18.85 9.04 10.09
N PHE A 129 20.13 8.98 10.39
CA PHE A 129 21.04 10.14 10.31
C PHE A 129 21.42 10.52 8.87
N LEU A 130 21.37 9.57 7.94
CA LEU A 130 21.68 9.79 6.53
C LEU A 130 20.49 10.27 5.70
N MET A 131 19.26 10.08 6.19
CA MET A 131 18.04 10.53 5.53
C MET A 131 17.60 11.96 5.86
N PHE A 132 18.25 12.60 6.84
CA PHE A 132 18.05 14.02 7.10
C PHE A 132 19.12 14.81 6.35
N PRO A 133 18.76 15.56 5.27
CA PRO A 133 19.68 16.51 4.64
C PRO A 133 19.94 17.69 5.56
#